data_d0abd66f57e901d1c2f16a7fc02d489f
#
_entry.id   d0abd66f57e901d1c2f16a7fc02d489f
#
_cell.length_a   1.000
_cell.length_b   1.000
_cell.length_c   1.000
_cell.angle_alpha   90.00
_cell.angle_beta   90.00
_cell.angle_gamma   90.00
#
_symmetry.space_group_name_H-M   'P 1'
#
loop_
_entity.id
_entity.type
_entity.pdbx_description
1 polymer ?
#
loop_
_entity_poly.entity_id
_entity_poly.type
_entity_poly.pdbx_seq_one_letter_code
_entity_poly.pdbx_strand_id
1 'polypeptide(L)'
;ADLVAALDGRWRESVAGEWRELHASLQADQARLVELRGLVEDDRCSEEERVERAFLEERVGLGPDVALDLLRELADARTDDPELAFSVGRRLALRGDGQAVAYLERAIALDEEAIAPGAQILRDFHLQRGETGPAARWSEILEERIAVQEEAYHERSTLSLRDPLEPHGLDEPALQALRESLRPVEDLRKLWLARKPVKHHPERPHYVLGFTIAPHIFFNRECDFVHVRDQILRLAVLPGDLFVCSVQGVNGRFRRRLSSLPGSRVL
;
A
#
# COMPACT_ATOMS: atom_id res chain seq x y z
N ALA A 1 -35.96 -3.87 21.87
CA ALA A 1 -36.56 -3.79 20.52
C ALA A 1 -35.99 -2.60 19.73
N ASP A 2 -35.84 -1.43 20.36
CA ASP A 2 -35.45 -0.19 19.66
C ASP A 2 -34.00 -0.18 19.18
N LEU A 3 -33.08 -0.84 19.90
CA LEU A 3 -31.65 -0.87 19.53
C LEU A 3 -31.41 -1.73 18.27
N VAL A 4 -32.13 -2.85 18.16
CA VAL A 4 -32.02 -3.74 17.00
C VAL A 4 -32.60 -3.07 15.75
N ALA A 5 -33.74 -2.38 15.88
CA ALA A 5 -34.34 -1.63 14.78
C ALA A 5 -33.46 -0.46 14.29
N ALA A 6 -32.77 0.23 15.21
CA ALA A 6 -31.84 1.31 14.88
C ALA A 6 -30.56 0.80 14.21
N LEU A 7 -30.06 -0.38 14.57
CA LEU A 7 -28.91 -1.04 13.92
C LEU A 7 -29.29 -1.53 12.52
N ASP A 8 -30.47 -2.13 12.36
CA ASP A 8 -30.99 -2.63 11.08
C ASP A 8 -31.25 -1.46 10.09
N GLY A 9 -31.76 -0.34 10.58
CA GLY A 9 -31.94 0.89 9.80
C GLY A 9 -30.61 1.45 9.28
N ARG A 10 -29.61 1.60 10.15
CA ARG A 10 -28.27 2.10 9.76
C ARG A 10 -27.56 1.18 8.79
N TRP A 11 -27.67 -0.14 8.96
CA TRP A 11 -27.11 -1.11 8.05
C TRP A 11 -27.74 -1.03 6.64
N ARG A 12 -29.05 -0.92 6.56
CA ARG A 12 -29.78 -0.74 5.28
C ARG A 12 -29.42 0.55 4.57
N GLU A 13 -29.26 1.66 5.30
CA GLU A 13 -28.84 2.94 4.73
C GLU A 13 -27.38 2.89 4.22
N SER A 14 -26.48 2.24 4.95
CA SER A 14 -25.08 2.02 4.52
C SER A 14 -25.02 1.20 3.25
N VAL A 15 -25.70 0.04 3.21
CA VAL A 15 -25.74 -0.83 2.03
C VAL A 15 -26.38 -0.11 0.84
N ALA A 16 -27.47 0.64 1.05
CA ALA A 16 -28.08 1.43 -0.02
C ALA A 16 -27.19 2.57 -0.53
N GLY A 17 -26.32 3.12 0.34
CA GLY A 17 -25.28 4.08 -0.02
C GLY A 17 -24.23 3.45 -0.94
N GLU A 18 -23.64 2.35 -0.51
CA GLU A 18 -22.64 1.60 -1.27
C GLU A 18 -23.16 1.15 -2.64
N TRP A 19 -24.42 0.66 -2.71
CA TRP A 19 -25.06 0.30 -3.98
C TRP A 19 -25.24 1.48 -4.92
N ARG A 20 -25.59 2.67 -4.40
CA ARG A 20 -25.74 3.88 -5.23
C ARG A 20 -24.40 4.34 -5.78
N GLU A 21 -23.34 4.31 -4.96
CA GLU A 21 -21.98 4.65 -5.37
C GLU A 21 -21.45 3.67 -6.43
N LEU A 22 -21.63 2.37 -6.21
CA LEU A 22 -21.26 1.34 -7.17
C LEU A 22 -22.00 1.53 -8.50
N HIS A 23 -23.30 1.78 -8.46
CA HIS A 23 -24.12 1.99 -9.67
C HIS A 23 -23.68 3.24 -10.42
N ALA A 24 -23.40 4.34 -9.72
CA ALA A 24 -22.89 5.57 -10.31
C ALA A 24 -21.51 5.35 -10.97
N SER A 25 -20.62 4.60 -10.31
CA SER A 25 -19.32 4.22 -10.87
C SER A 25 -19.48 3.39 -12.15
N LEU A 26 -20.34 2.37 -12.16
CA LEU A 26 -20.58 1.55 -13.35
C LEU A 26 -21.17 2.37 -14.52
N GLN A 27 -22.05 3.32 -14.24
CA GLN A 27 -22.57 4.22 -15.28
C GLN A 27 -21.48 5.15 -15.85
N ALA A 28 -20.61 5.69 -15.00
CA ALA A 28 -19.48 6.48 -15.45
C ALA A 28 -18.52 5.67 -16.33
N ASP A 29 -18.21 4.43 -15.94
CA ASP A 29 -17.40 3.51 -16.70
C ASP A 29 -17.99 3.17 -18.07
N GLN A 30 -19.31 2.95 -18.13
CA GLN A 30 -20.00 2.71 -19.40
C GLN A 30 -19.94 3.92 -20.33
N ALA A 31 -20.16 5.14 -19.80
CA ALA A 31 -20.05 6.37 -20.57
C ALA A 31 -18.64 6.57 -21.11
N ARG A 32 -17.62 6.37 -20.27
CA ARG A 32 -16.21 6.46 -20.66
C ARG A 32 -15.83 5.42 -21.72
N LEU A 33 -16.32 4.18 -21.59
CA LEU A 33 -16.08 3.14 -22.59
C LEU A 33 -16.66 3.53 -23.98
N VAL A 34 -17.86 4.11 -24.01
CA VAL A 34 -18.47 4.58 -25.27
C VAL A 34 -17.61 5.68 -25.92
N GLU A 35 -17.12 6.63 -25.12
CA GLU A 35 -16.20 7.68 -25.59
C GLU A 35 -14.92 7.08 -26.20
N LEU A 36 -14.26 6.16 -25.48
CA LEU A 36 -13.02 5.51 -25.90
C LEU A 36 -13.20 4.69 -27.18
N ARG A 37 -14.33 4.02 -27.35
CA ARG A 37 -14.64 3.32 -28.60
C ARG A 37 -14.73 4.29 -29.79
N GLY A 38 -15.35 5.46 -29.61
CA GLY A 38 -15.40 6.50 -30.62
C GLY A 38 -14.02 7.06 -30.97
N LEU A 39 -13.14 7.26 -29.98
CA LEU A 39 -11.76 7.70 -30.22
C LEU A 39 -10.94 6.68 -31.03
N VAL A 40 -11.16 5.38 -30.83
CA VAL A 40 -10.50 4.33 -31.61
C VAL A 40 -11.01 4.32 -33.04
N GLU A 41 -12.31 4.45 -33.28
CA GLU A 41 -12.90 4.52 -34.63
C GLU A 41 -12.36 5.72 -35.41
N ASP A 42 -12.08 6.83 -34.74
CA ASP A 42 -11.52 8.06 -35.33
C ASP A 42 -9.97 8.05 -35.43
N ASP A 43 -9.30 6.96 -35.04
CA ASP A 43 -7.82 6.83 -34.95
C ASP A 43 -7.14 7.96 -34.12
N ARG A 44 -7.83 8.42 -33.05
CA ARG A 44 -7.38 9.49 -32.14
C ARG A 44 -7.07 8.99 -30.73
N CYS A 45 -7.16 7.70 -30.50
CA CYS A 45 -6.97 7.10 -29.20
C CYS A 45 -5.48 7.01 -28.82
N SER A 46 -5.10 7.57 -27.69
CA SER A 46 -3.75 7.40 -27.13
C SER A 46 -3.51 5.96 -26.65
N GLU A 47 -2.25 5.62 -26.37
CA GLU A 47 -1.92 4.28 -25.86
C GLU A 47 -2.51 4.04 -24.48
N GLU A 48 -2.46 5.04 -23.59
CA GLU A 48 -3.06 4.94 -22.26
C GLU A 48 -4.58 4.75 -22.34
N GLU A 49 -5.25 5.44 -23.26
CA GLU A 49 -6.68 5.28 -23.50
C GLU A 49 -7.01 3.89 -24.07
N ARG A 50 -6.13 3.30 -24.87
CA ARG A 50 -6.29 1.89 -25.31
C ARG A 50 -6.20 0.91 -24.16
N VAL A 51 -5.27 1.12 -23.22
CA VAL A 51 -5.16 0.32 -21.99
C VAL A 51 -6.41 0.50 -21.13
N GLU A 52 -6.82 1.75 -20.88
CA GLU A 52 -8.05 2.05 -20.13
C GLU A 52 -9.26 1.36 -20.77
N ARG A 53 -9.40 1.43 -22.09
CA ARG A 53 -10.46 0.74 -22.82
C ARG A 53 -10.47 -0.75 -22.56
N ALA A 54 -9.31 -1.42 -22.60
CA ALA A 54 -9.24 -2.86 -22.39
C ALA A 54 -9.75 -3.27 -20.99
N PHE A 55 -9.42 -2.51 -19.95
CA PHE A 55 -9.93 -2.74 -18.60
C PHE A 55 -11.43 -2.44 -18.48
N LEU A 56 -11.94 -1.40 -19.16
CA LEU A 56 -13.37 -1.09 -19.18
C LEU A 56 -14.18 -2.11 -19.97
N GLU A 57 -13.63 -2.70 -21.05
CA GLU A 57 -14.26 -3.81 -21.78
C GLU A 57 -14.48 -5.04 -20.89
N GLU A 58 -13.54 -5.35 -19.99
CA GLU A 58 -13.70 -6.44 -19.02
C GLU A 58 -14.79 -6.13 -17.99
N ARG A 59 -14.81 -4.89 -17.48
CA ARG A 59 -15.65 -4.51 -16.34
C ARG A 59 -17.09 -4.22 -16.72
N VAL A 60 -17.33 -3.53 -17.83
CA VAL A 60 -18.65 -3.04 -18.23
C VAL A 60 -18.97 -3.20 -19.73
N GLY A 61 -18.04 -3.79 -20.50
CA GLY A 61 -18.15 -3.90 -21.95
C GLY A 61 -18.45 -5.31 -22.44
N LEU A 62 -17.72 -5.75 -23.47
CA LEU A 62 -17.90 -7.03 -24.15
C LEU A 62 -17.36 -8.24 -23.36
N GLY A 63 -16.70 -7.98 -22.25
CA GLY A 63 -16.25 -9.01 -21.30
C GLY A 63 -14.79 -9.41 -21.44
N PRO A 64 -14.38 -10.45 -20.66
CA PRO A 64 -12.99 -10.76 -20.43
C PRO A 64 -12.24 -11.30 -21.66
N ASP A 65 -12.94 -11.83 -22.67
CA ASP A 65 -12.28 -12.33 -23.89
C ASP A 65 -11.77 -11.17 -24.75
N VAL A 66 -12.63 -10.19 -25.01
CA VAL A 66 -12.28 -8.99 -25.77
C VAL A 66 -11.20 -8.18 -25.03
N ALA A 67 -11.32 -8.06 -23.72
CA ALA A 67 -10.33 -7.39 -22.89
C ALA A 67 -8.96 -8.07 -22.98
N LEU A 68 -8.91 -9.41 -22.96
CA LEU A 68 -7.67 -10.14 -23.07
C LEU A 68 -7.00 -9.93 -24.44
N ASP A 69 -7.76 -9.98 -25.53
CA ASP A 69 -7.22 -9.76 -26.87
C ASP A 69 -6.57 -8.37 -27.00
N LEU A 70 -7.28 -7.34 -26.53
CA LEU A 70 -6.77 -5.96 -26.51
C LEU A 70 -5.51 -5.81 -25.65
N LEU A 71 -5.53 -6.36 -24.42
CA LEU A 71 -4.38 -6.30 -23.51
C LEU A 71 -3.18 -7.05 -24.09
N ARG A 72 -3.42 -8.15 -24.80
CA ARG A 72 -2.35 -8.94 -25.43
C ARG A 72 -1.68 -8.16 -26.56
N GLU A 73 -2.45 -7.53 -27.44
CA GLU A 73 -1.91 -6.69 -28.50
C GLU A 73 -1.03 -5.56 -27.90
N LEU A 74 -1.51 -4.92 -26.82
CA LEU A 74 -0.77 -3.86 -26.15
C LEU A 74 0.50 -4.40 -25.47
N ALA A 75 0.42 -5.52 -24.77
CA ALA A 75 1.57 -6.13 -24.08
C ALA A 75 2.64 -6.65 -25.04
N ASP A 76 2.24 -7.08 -26.25
CA ASP A 76 3.18 -7.52 -27.28
C ASP A 76 3.84 -6.34 -28.01
N ALA A 77 3.15 -5.19 -28.09
CA ALA A 77 3.72 -3.94 -28.59
C ALA A 77 4.64 -3.26 -27.57
N ARG A 78 4.33 -3.36 -26.28
CA ARG A 78 5.05 -2.75 -25.14
C ARG A 78 5.70 -3.83 -24.29
N THR A 79 6.79 -4.39 -24.78
CA THR A 79 7.47 -5.53 -24.12
C THR A 79 8.17 -5.16 -22.82
N ASP A 80 8.35 -3.87 -22.53
CA ASP A 80 8.95 -3.29 -21.33
C ASP A 80 7.93 -2.86 -20.26
N ASP A 81 6.64 -3.12 -20.48
CA ASP A 81 5.57 -2.78 -19.55
C ASP A 81 5.21 -3.98 -18.65
N PRO A 82 5.60 -3.95 -17.35
CA PRO A 82 5.33 -5.07 -16.44
C PRO A 82 3.85 -5.22 -16.08
N GLU A 83 3.09 -4.13 -16.01
CA GLU A 83 1.67 -4.17 -15.64
C GLU A 83 0.83 -4.84 -16.73
N LEU A 84 1.10 -4.52 -18.01
CA LEU A 84 0.45 -5.17 -19.13
C LEU A 84 0.81 -6.65 -19.18
N ALA A 85 2.10 -6.99 -19.05
CA ALA A 85 2.55 -8.38 -19.02
C ALA A 85 1.88 -9.16 -17.88
N PHE A 86 1.85 -8.61 -16.67
CA PHE A 86 1.19 -9.23 -15.52
C PHE A 86 -0.32 -9.42 -15.74
N SER A 87 -0.99 -8.40 -16.27
CA SER A 87 -2.43 -8.41 -16.54
C SER A 87 -2.83 -9.51 -17.54
N VAL A 88 -2.06 -9.65 -18.62
CA VAL A 88 -2.26 -10.72 -19.61
C VAL A 88 -1.96 -12.09 -18.99
N GLY A 89 -0.80 -12.24 -18.36
CA GLY A 89 -0.36 -13.51 -17.77
C GLY A 89 -1.34 -14.05 -16.74
N ARG A 90 -1.86 -13.20 -15.86
CA ARG A 90 -2.89 -13.57 -14.87
C ARG A 90 -4.16 -14.10 -15.52
N ARG A 91 -4.66 -13.44 -16.56
CA ARG A 91 -5.89 -13.86 -17.28
C ARG A 91 -5.70 -15.18 -18.03
N LEU A 92 -4.54 -15.37 -18.65
CA LEU A 92 -4.18 -16.60 -19.30
C LEU A 92 -4.06 -17.76 -18.30
N ALA A 93 -3.44 -17.52 -17.14
CA ALA A 93 -3.33 -18.52 -16.08
C ALA A 93 -4.70 -18.97 -15.56
N LEU A 94 -5.65 -18.06 -15.37
CA LEU A 94 -7.02 -18.39 -14.97
C LEU A 94 -7.76 -19.27 -16.00
N ARG A 95 -7.35 -19.23 -17.28
CA ARG A 95 -7.89 -20.07 -18.36
C ARG A 95 -7.11 -21.37 -18.56
N GLY A 96 -6.05 -21.59 -17.80
CA GLY A 96 -5.15 -22.74 -17.97
C GLY A 96 -4.30 -22.66 -19.24
N ASP A 97 -4.15 -21.48 -19.86
CA ASP A 97 -3.33 -21.28 -21.05
C ASP A 97 -1.84 -21.23 -20.68
N GLY A 98 -1.02 -22.11 -21.30
CA GLY A 98 0.41 -22.20 -21.05
C GLY A 98 1.21 -20.93 -21.38
N GLN A 99 0.70 -20.05 -22.23
CA GLN A 99 1.34 -18.77 -22.53
C GLN A 99 1.39 -17.84 -21.31
N ALA A 100 0.58 -18.09 -20.29
CA ALA A 100 0.62 -17.37 -19.01
C ALA A 100 2.03 -17.28 -18.42
N VAL A 101 2.80 -18.37 -18.54
CA VAL A 101 4.15 -18.47 -17.94
C VAL A 101 5.06 -17.39 -18.50
N ALA A 102 5.13 -17.25 -19.84
CA ALA A 102 6.02 -16.28 -20.48
C ALA A 102 5.68 -14.83 -20.11
N TYR A 103 4.39 -14.48 -20.02
CA TYR A 103 3.96 -13.14 -19.63
C TYR A 103 4.24 -12.84 -18.16
N LEU A 104 3.99 -13.78 -17.25
CA LEU A 104 4.26 -13.61 -15.82
C LEU A 104 5.76 -13.56 -15.53
N GLU A 105 6.56 -14.43 -16.16
CA GLU A 105 8.02 -14.37 -16.02
C GLU A 105 8.58 -13.04 -16.55
N ARG A 106 8.04 -12.50 -17.63
CA ARG A 106 8.41 -11.18 -18.14
C ARG A 106 8.08 -10.08 -17.12
N ALA A 107 6.88 -10.09 -16.55
CA ALA A 107 6.48 -9.11 -15.53
C ALA A 107 7.40 -9.15 -14.31
N ILE A 108 7.71 -10.35 -13.82
CA ILE A 108 8.64 -10.58 -12.69
C ILE A 108 10.06 -10.07 -13.01
N ALA A 109 10.52 -10.21 -14.25
CA ALA A 109 11.85 -9.77 -14.66
C ALA A 109 11.95 -8.22 -14.76
N LEU A 110 10.83 -7.55 -15.02
CA LEU A 110 10.76 -6.09 -15.20
C LEU A 110 10.47 -5.34 -13.91
N ASP A 111 9.70 -5.95 -12.99
CA ASP A 111 9.25 -5.29 -11.77
C ASP A 111 9.39 -6.23 -10.55
N GLU A 112 10.14 -5.76 -9.56
CA GLU A 112 10.33 -6.46 -8.29
C GLU A 112 9.02 -6.64 -7.49
N GLU A 113 8.06 -5.72 -7.64
CA GLU A 113 6.75 -5.81 -6.98
C GLU A 113 5.88 -6.93 -7.58
N ALA A 114 6.14 -7.31 -8.84
CA ALA A 114 5.46 -8.43 -9.50
C ALA A 114 5.94 -9.82 -9.04
N ILE A 115 7.08 -9.92 -8.33
CA ILE A 115 7.67 -11.23 -7.95
C ILE A 115 6.69 -12.05 -7.10
N ALA A 116 6.23 -11.51 -5.98
CA ALA A 116 5.38 -12.28 -5.06
C ALA A 116 4.02 -12.67 -5.69
N PRO A 117 3.24 -11.75 -6.28
CA PRO A 117 1.98 -12.13 -6.90
C PRO A 117 2.16 -13.00 -8.15
N GLY A 118 3.20 -12.78 -8.94
CA GLY A 118 3.50 -13.57 -10.12
C GLY A 118 3.94 -15.00 -9.78
N ALA A 119 4.84 -15.16 -8.81
CA ALA A 119 5.28 -16.46 -8.32
C ALA A 119 4.12 -17.28 -7.72
N GLN A 120 3.21 -16.62 -6.99
CA GLN A 120 2.03 -17.28 -6.47
C GLN A 120 1.13 -17.82 -7.59
N ILE A 121 0.86 -17.02 -8.61
CA ILE A 121 0.03 -17.43 -9.75
C ILE A 121 0.70 -18.58 -10.52
N LEU A 122 2.00 -18.48 -10.76
CA LEU A 122 2.76 -19.53 -11.49
C LEU A 122 2.81 -20.84 -10.71
N ARG A 123 3.04 -20.77 -9.38
CA ARG A 123 2.98 -21.95 -8.51
C ARG A 123 1.62 -22.64 -8.62
N ASP A 124 0.54 -21.90 -8.46
CA ASP A 124 -0.82 -22.42 -8.47
C ASP A 124 -1.20 -22.96 -9.85
N PHE A 125 -0.77 -22.32 -10.93
CA PHE A 125 -0.92 -22.75 -12.31
C PHE A 125 -0.24 -24.11 -12.56
N HIS A 126 1.02 -24.26 -12.13
CA HIS A 126 1.74 -25.52 -12.29
C HIS A 126 1.18 -26.65 -11.40
N LEU A 127 0.71 -26.33 -10.18
CA LEU A 127 0.04 -27.30 -9.31
C LEU A 127 -1.24 -27.86 -9.93
N GLN A 128 -2.08 -27.00 -10.53
CA GLN A 128 -3.31 -27.41 -11.22
C GLN A 128 -3.02 -28.35 -12.41
N ARG A 129 -1.85 -28.24 -13.01
CA ARG A 129 -1.39 -29.10 -14.12
C ARG A 129 -0.63 -30.34 -13.66
N GLY A 130 -0.43 -30.52 -12.35
CA GLY A 130 0.35 -31.62 -11.79
C GLY A 130 1.88 -31.50 -12.00
N GLU A 131 2.36 -30.32 -12.38
CA GLU A 131 3.76 -30.03 -12.67
C GLU A 131 4.50 -29.64 -11.39
N THR A 132 4.79 -30.62 -10.53
CA THR A 132 5.32 -30.41 -9.17
C THR A 132 6.71 -29.77 -9.14
N GLY A 133 7.59 -30.03 -10.12
CA GLY A 133 8.93 -29.46 -10.20
C GLY A 133 8.91 -27.93 -10.40
N PRO A 134 8.26 -27.42 -11.47
CA PRO A 134 8.06 -25.98 -11.64
C PRO A 134 7.34 -25.32 -10.47
N ALA A 135 6.30 -25.96 -9.91
CA ALA A 135 5.58 -25.45 -8.76
C ALA A 135 6.48 -25.27 -7.52
N ALA A 136 7.37 -26.24 -7.24
CA ALA A 136 8.32 -26.14 -6.13
C ALA A 136 9.29 -24.97 -6.32
N ARG A 137 9.82 -24.75 -7.52
CA ARG A 137 10.68 -23.62 -7.84
C ARG A 137 9.99 -22.28 -7.55
N TRP A 138 8.74 -22.13 -7.96
CA TRP A 138 7.99 -20.89 -7.69
C TRP A 138 7.61 -20.74 -6.23
N SER A 139 7.44 -21.84 -5.49
CA SER A 139 7.28 -21.79 -4.02
C SER A 139 8.52 -21.24 -3.34
N GLU A 140 9.71 -21.69 -3.74
CA GLU A 140 10.98 -21.19 -3.17
C GLU A 140 11.15 -19.68 -3.40
N ILE A 141 10.90 -19.20 -4.62
CA ILE A 141 10.97 -17.76 -4.95
C ILE A 141 9.97 -16.96 -4.12
N LEU A 142 8.75 -17.48 -3.95
CA LEU A 142 7.72 -16.83 -3.13
C LEU A 142 8.10 -16.78 -1.66
N GLU A 143 8.61 -17.87 -1.09
CA GLU A 143 9.07 -17.96 0.29
C GLU A 143 10.22 -17.01 0.56
N GLU A 144 11.22 -16.93 -0.33
CA GLU A 144 12.33 -15.97 -0.23
C GLU A 144 11.82 -14.53 -0.24
N ARG A 145 10.88 -14.21 -1.13
CA ARG A 145 10.31 -12.86 -1.20
C ARG A 145 9.50 -12.48 0.03
N ILE A 146 8.69 -13.42 0.54
CA ILE A 146 7.93 -13.23 1.78
C ILE A 146 8.88 -13.00 2.95
N ALA A 147 9.95 -13.79 3.07
CA ALA A 147 10.93 -13.63 4.15
C ALA A 147 11.58 -12.23 4.12
N VAL A 148 11.95 -11.71 2.95
CA VAL A 148 12.48 -10.35 2.79
C VAL A 148 11.45 -9.29 3.19
N GLN A 149 10.19 -9.47 2.81
CA GLN A 149 9.12 -8.53 3.19
C GLN A 149 8.83 -8.56 4.70
N GLU A 150 8.86 -9.75 5.32
CA GLU A 150 8.70 -9.91 6.77
C GLU A 150 9.87 -9.26 7.53
N GLU A 151 11.11 -9.45 7.07
CA GLU A 151 12.27 -8.75 7.64
C GLU A 151 12.14 -7.23 7.53
N ALA A 152 11.76 -6.72 6.35
CA ALA A 152 11.53 -5.30 6.12
C ALA A 152 10.41 -4.74 7.01
N TYR A 153 9.31 -5.47 7.13
CA TYR A 153 8.21 -5.10 8.02
C TYR A 153 8.65 -5.11 9.48
N HIS A 154 9.34 -6.16 9.93
CA HIS A 154 9.85 -6.25 11.30
C HIS A 154 10.83 -5.11 11.63
N GLU A 155 11.75 -4.82 10.72
CA GLU A 155 12.71 -3.72 10.87
C GLU A 155 12.00 -2.36 11.06
N ARG A 156 10.89 -2.11 10.34
CA ARG A 156 10.14 -0.85 10.38
C ARG A 156 9.09 -0.79 11.49
N SER A 157 8.52 -1.93 11.88
CA SER A 157 7.48 -2.00 12.90
C SER A 157 8.01 -2.10 14.33
N THR A 158 9.32 -2.30 14.52
CA THR A 158 9.93 -2.47 15.83
C THR A 158 11.00 -1.40 16.11
N LEU A 159 11.15 -1.07 17.39
CA LEU A 159 12.22 -0.19 17.86
C LEU A 159 12.91 -0.79 19.07
N SER A 160 14.21 -1.07 18.92
CA SER A 160 15.09 -1.55 19.99
C SER A 160 16.01 -0.43 20.49
N LEU A 161 16.43 -0.51 21.75
CA LEU A 161 17.46 0.39 22.28
C LEU A 161 18.84 0.20 21.60
N ARG A 162 19.04 -0.85 20.82
CA ARG A 162 20.27 -1.11 20.06
C ARG A 162 20.22 -0.57 18.65
N ASP A 163 19.03 -0.24 18.13
CA ASP A 163 18.89 0.24 16.75
C ASP A 163 19.66 1.56 16.57
N PRO A 164 20.39 1.75 15.48
CA PRO A 164 21.00 3.05 15.20
C PRO A 164 19.92 4.12 15.02
N LEU A 165 20.16 5.30 15.59
CA LEU A 165 19.31 6.47 15.40
C LEU A 165 20.20 7.65 14.99
N GLU A 166 19.75 8.40 13.99
CA GLU A 166 20.42 9.54 13.39
C GLU A 166 19.55 10.79 13.47
N PRO A 167 20.11 12.00 13.32
CA PRO A 167 19.31 13.20 13.12
C PRO A 167 18.34 13.02 11.95
N HIS A 168 17.13 13.56 12.08
CA HIS A 168 16.04 13.35 11.12
C HIS A 168 16.32 13.83 9.69
N GLY A 169 17.25 14.79 9.49
CA GLY A 169 17.64 15.29 8.17
C GLY A 169 16.59 16.11 7.43
N LEU A 170 15.49 16.50 8.09
CA LEU A 170 14.48 17.37 7.51
C LEU A 170 14.92 18.84 7.58
N ASP A 171 14.52 19.60 6.59
CA ASP A 171 14.68 21.06 6.56
C ASP A 171 13.61 21.77 7.44
N GLU A 172 13.78 23.06 7.69
CA GLU A 172 12.85 23.81 8.52
C GLU A 172 11.42 23.91 7.95
N PRO A 173 11.20 24.03 6.63
CA PRO A 173 9.86 23.96 6.06
C PRO A 173 9.14 22.65 6.37
N ALA A 174 9.80 21.50 6.23
CA ALA A 174 9.22 20.20 6.53
C ALA A 174 8.93 20.03 8.04
N LEU A 175 9.81 20.53 8.91
CA LEU A 175 9.57 20.55 10.35
C LEU A 175 8.40 21.45 10.73
N GLN A 176 8.26 22.59 10.08
CA GLN A 176 7.14 23.49 10.29
C GLN A 176 5.83 22.85 9.85
N ALA A 177 5.80 22.19 8.69
CA ALA A 177 4.62 21.44 8.22
C ALA A 177 4.23 20.34 9.22
N LEU A 178 5.20 19.60 9.76
CA LEU A 178 4.96 18.59 10.79
C LEU A 178 4.39 19.22 12.09
N ARG A 179 4.93 20.34 12.56
CA ARG A 179 4.42 21.04 13.75
C ARG A 179 2.98 21.50 13.53
N GLU A 180 2.67 22.05 12.38
CA GLU A 180 1.32 22.54 12.04
C GLU A 180 0.32 21.38 11.92
N SER A 181 0.71 20.28 11.28
CA SER A 181 -0.15 19.09 11.15
C SER A 181 -0.49 18.45 12.50
N LEU A 182 0.42 18.53 13.47
CA LEU A 182 0.22 17.96 14.80
C LEU A 182 -0.39 18.96 15.84
N ARG A 183 -0.63 20.20 15.46
CA ARG A 183 -1.24 21.20 16.32
C ARG A 183 -2.62 20.82 16.89
N PRO A 184 -3.49 20.07 16.17
CA PRO A 184 -4.77 19.61 16.71
C PRO A 184 -4.68 18.54 17.80
N VAL A 185 -3.50 17.96 18.06
CA VAL A 185 -3.33 16.89 19.06
C VAL A 185 -3.21 17.52 20.45
N GLU A 186 -4.34 17.65 21.18
CA GLU A 186 -4.46 18.46 22.39
C GLU A 186 -3.54 18.05 23.53
N ASP A 187 -3.38 16.75 23.79
CA ASP A 187 -2.59 16.22 24.91
C ASP A 187 -1.09 16.10 24.61
N LEU A 188 -0.65 16.40 23.41
CA LEU A 188 0.75 16.30 23.01
C LEU A 188 1.59 17.40 23.67
N ARG A 189 2.61 17.00 24.45
CA ARG A 189 3.47 17.96 25.17
C ARG A 189 4.86 18.14 24.58
N LYS A 190 5.50 17.05 24.23
CA LYS A 190 6.86 17.06 23.69
C LYS A 190 6.96 16.02 22.60
N LEU A 191 7.72 16.37 21.59
CA LEU A 191 7.93 15.55 20.42
C LEU A 191 9.43 15.52 20.07
N TRP A 192 9.94 14.34 19.82
CA TRP A 192 11.29 14.11 19.30
C TRP A 192 11.19 13.34 18.00
N LEU A 193 11.99 13.71 17.04
CA LEU A 193 12.08 13.06 15.74
C LEU A 193 13.51 12.62 15.49
N ALA A 194 13.67 11.40 15.04
CA ALA A 194 14.94 10.84 14.57
C ALA A 194 14.71 10.03 13.29
N ARG A 195 15.76 9.73 12.57
CA ARG A 195 15.78 8.78 11.47
C ARG A 195 16.38 7.47 11.98
N LYS A 196 15.76 6.34 11.66
CA LYS A 196 16.31 5.00 11.84
C LYS A 196 16.84 4.53 10.48
N PRO A 197 18.16 4.33 10.31
CA PRO A 197 18.69 3.66 9.13
C PRO A 197 18.10 2.27 9.01
N VAL A 198 17.59 1.93 7.84
CA VAL A 198 16.98 0.65 7.53
C VAL A 198 17.73 -0.04 6.41
N LYS A 199 17.82 -1.36 6.47
CA LYS A 199 18.50 -2.20 5.47
C LYS A 199 17.63 -2.36 4.22
N HIS A 200 16.32 -2.56 4.46
CA HIS A 200 15.36 -2.80 3.39
C HIS A 200 14.71 -1.49 2.98
N HIS A 201 14.68 -1.20 1.66
CA HIS A 201 14.14 0.02 1.07
C HIS A 201 14.74 1.32 1.67
N PRO A 202 16.09 1.48 1.62
CA PRO A 202 16.77 2.63 2.20
C PRO A 202 16.41 3.97 1.53
N GLU A 203 15.87 3.93 0.31
CA GLU A 203 15.33 5.08 -0.43
C GLU A 203 14.08 5.67 0.22
N ARG A 204 13.35 4.88 1.02
CA ARG A 204 12.21 5.32 1.84
C ARG A 204 12.68 5.61 3.26
N PRO A 205 12.90 6.88 3.67
CA PRO A 205 13.31 7.21 5.01
C PRO A 205 12.36 6.63 6.06
N HIS A 206 12.92 6.08 7.15
CA HIS A 206 12.14 5.59 8.26
C HIS A 206 12.34 6.48 9.47
N TYR A 207 11.28 7.17 9.88
CA TYR A 207 11.31 8.12 11.00
C TYR A 207 10.80 7.46 12.28
N VAL A 208 11.45 7.81 13.39
CA VAL A 208 11.04 7.43 14.74
C VAL A 208 10.59 8.70 15.46
N LEU A 209 9.33 8.74 15.86
CA LEU A 209 8.71 9.83 16.56
C LEU A 209 8.39 9.40 17.99
N GLY A 210 9.13 9.99 18.94
CA GLY A 210 8.90 9.80 20.36
C GLY A 210 8.05 10.94 20.93
N PHE A 211 6.99 10.64 21.66
CA PHE A 211 6.13 11.67 22.23
C PHE A 211 5.90 11.52 23.73
N THR A 212 5.52 12.62 24.37
CA THR A 212 4.98 12.63 25.72
C THR A 212 3.65 13.37 25.75
N ILE A 213 2.75 12.93 26.63
CA ILE A 213 1.47 13.57 26.84
C ILE A 213 1.42 14.34 28.18
N ALA A 214 0.44 15.22 28.31
CA ALA A 214 0.17 15.93 29.56
C ALA A 214 -0.19 14.94 30.67
N PRO A 215 0.27 15.15 31.92
CA PRO A 215 -0.18 14.34 33.03
C PRO A 215 -1.64 14.69 33.35
N HIS A 216 -2.50 13.66 33.32
CA HIS A 216 -3.85 13.81 33.89
C HIS A 216 -3.83 13.71 35.40
N ILE A 217 -4.81 14.33 36.07
CA ILE A 217 -4.92 14.41 37.53
C ILE A 217 -4.98 13.03 38.22
N PHE A 218 -5.44 12.00 37.48
CA PHE A 218 -5.64 10.64 37.98
C PHE A 218 -4.80 9.56 37.26
N PHE A 219 -3.62 9.87 36.77
CA PHE A 219 -2.75 9.00 35.95
C PHE A 219 -3.23 8.81 34.50
N ASN A 220 -2.29 8.90 33.57
CA ASN A 220 -2.56 8.59 32.17
C ASN A 220 -2.84 7.10 32.00
N ARG A 221 -3.97 6.75 31.41
CA ARG A 221 -4.32 5.38 31.08
C ARG A 221 -3.61 4.98 29.77
N GLU A 222 -3.43 3.69 29.58
CA GLU A 222 -2.84 3.16 28.35
C GLU A 222 -3.62 3.62 27.08
N CYS A 223 -4.95 3.73 27.20
CA CYS A 223 -5.81 4.27 26.14
C CYS A 223 -5.46 5.71 25.71
N ASP A 224 -4.96 6.56 26.62
CA ASP A 224 -4.61 7.94 26.30
C ASP A 224 -3.38 7.97 25.36
N PHE A 225 -2.39 7.10 25.60
CA PHE A 225 -1.22 6.97 24.75
C PHE A 225 -1.58 6.40 23.37
N VAL A 226 -2.48 5.43 23.31
CA VAL A 226 -2.95 4.84 22.05
C VAL A 226 -3.70 5.89 21.24
N HIS A 227 -4.58 6.65 21.86
CA HIS A 227 -5.36 7.69 21.20
C HIS A 227 -4.46 8.78 20.59
N VAL A 228 -3.50 9.30 21.36
CA VAL A 228 -2.55 10.32 20.87
C VAL A 228 -1.64 9.75 19.77
N ARG A 229 -1.16 8.50 19.92
CA ARG A 229 -0.39 7.82 18.87
C ARG A 229 -1.17 7.72 17.55
N ASP A 230 -2.43 7.32 17.62
CA ASP A 230 -3.27 7.12 16.43
C ASP A 230 -3.64 8.47 15.77
N GLN A 231 -3.74 9.56 16.55
CA GLN A 231 -3.86 10.90 16.00
C GLN A 231 -2.56 11.34 15.29
N ILE A 232 -1.40 11.11 15.92
CA ILE A 232 -0.11 11.41 15.30
C ILE A 232 0.06 10.64 13.98
N LEU A 233 -0.24 9.34 13.95
CA LEU A 233 -0.13 8.52 12.74
C LEU A 233 -1.03 9.01 11.59
N ARG A 234 -2.19 9.60 11.92
CA ARG A 234 -3.12 10.14 10.91
C ARG A 234 -2.74 11.53 10.41
N LEU A 235 -2.15 12.36 11.26
CA LEU A 235 -1.94 13.78 10.99
C LEU A 235 -0.51 14.12 10.59
N ALA A 236 0.48 13.32 10.99
CA ALA A 236 1.89 13.63 10.73
C ALA A 236 2.18 13.60 9.21
N VAL A 237 2.73 14.71 8.72
CA VAL A 237 3.18 14.84 7.33
C VAL A 237 4.71 14.69 7.30
N LEU A 238 5.19 13.56 6.78
CA LEU A 238 6.61 13.22 6.66
C LEU A 238 6.89 12.54 5.31
N PRO A 239 8.07 12.74 4.73
CA PRO A 239 8.44 12.14 3.44
C PRO A 239 8.98 10.70 3.61
N GLY A 240 8.24 9.82 4.28
CA GLY A 240 8.67 8.44 4.54
C GLY A 240 7.80 7.73 5.55
N ASP A 241 8.23 6.53 5.96
CA ASP A 241 7.52 5.73 6.93
C ASP A 241 7.74 6.24 8.36
N LEU A 242 6.76 6.03 9.23
CA LEU A 242 6.76 6.58 10.57
C LEU A 242 6.48 5.50 11.62
N PHE A 243 7.40 5.37 12.59
CA PHE A 243 7.20 4.62 13.82
C PHE A 243 6.92 5.60 14.97
N VAL A 244 5.79 5.46 15.65
CA VAL A 244 5.37 6.34 16.75
C VAL A 244 5.34 5.60 18.07
N CYS A 245 6.03 6.13 19.09
CA CYS A 245 6.02 5.52 20.41
C CYS A 245 5.97 6.57 21.53
N SER A 246 5.28 6.24 22.64
CA SER A 246 5.40 7.00 23.87
C SER A 246 6.77 6.77 24.49
N VAL A 247 7.42 7.87 24.91
CA VAL A 247 8.73 7.83 25.59
C VAL A 247 8.63 8.19 27.07
N GLN A 248 7.43 7.98 27.68
CA GLN A 248 7.19 8.11 29.10
C GLN A 248 7.35 6.77 29.84
N GLY A 249 7.44 6.83 31.15
CA GLY A 249 7.49 5.64 32.02
C GLY A 249 8.65 4.71 31.70
N VAL A 250 8.33 3.46 31.41
CA VAL A 250 9.29 2.39 31.09
C VAL A 250 10.14 2.71 29.85
N ASN A 251 9.64 3.49 28.97
CA ASN A 251 10.30 3.91 27.72
C ASN A 251 11.23 5.15 27.88
N GLY A 252 11.47 5.61 29.10
CA GLY A 252 12.31 6.79 29.35
C GLY A 252 13.76 6.68 28.83
N ARG A 253 14.27 5.47 28.59
CA ARG A 253 15.57 5.24 27.96
C ARG A 253 15.57 5.70 26.50
N PHE A 254 14.48 5.48 25.75
CA PHE A 254 14.34 6.00 24.39
C PHE A 254 14.32 7.52 24.36
N ARG A 255 13.64 8.18 25.33
CA ARG A 255 13.64 9.63 25.43
C ARG A 255 15.05 10.21 25.57
N ARG A 256 15.88 9.63 26.44
CA ARG A 256 17.27 10.09 26.62
C ARG A 256 18.05 9.97 25.31
N ARG A 257 17.87 8.88 24.63
CA ARG A 257 18.57 8.59 23.36
C ARG A 257 18.11 9.54 22.24
N LEU A 258 16.82 9.75 22.07
CA LEU A 258 16.28 10.72 21.12
C LEU A 258 16.77 12.14 21.45
N SER A 259 16.71 12.53 22.73
CA SER A 259 17.15 13.87 23.17
C SER A 259 18.64 14.14 23.01
N SER A 260 19.46 13.11 22.86
CA SER A 260 20.91 13.27 22.63
C SER A 260 21.27 13.59 21.17
N LEU A 261 20.32 13.41 20.25
CA LEU A 261 20.54 13.70 18.82
C LEU A 261 20.36 15.20 18.55
N PRO A 262 21.26 15.83 17.79
CA PRO A 262 21.13 17.24 17.39
C PRO A 262 19.82 17.48 16.63
N GLY A 263 19.11 18.55 16.98
CA GLY A 263 17.90 18.97 16.31
C GLY A 263 16.68 18.05 16.49
N SER A 264 16.79 16.97 17.27
CA SER A 264 15.73 15.96 17.41
C SER A 264 14.44 16.49 18.05
N ARG A 265 14.51 17.54 18.87
CA ARG A 265 13.32 18.09 19.54
C ARG A 265 12.51 18.95 18.57
N VAL A 266 11.27 18.52 18.29
CA VAL A 266 10.35 19.18 17.36
C VAL A 266 9.36 20.09 18.11
N LEU A 267 8.89 19.65 19.30
CA LEU A 267 8.01 20.38 20.23
C LEU A 267 8.56 20.37 21.66
#